data_bade337765d60bc5bc7134e2243bcce4
#
_entry.id   bade337765d60bc5bc7134e2243bcce4
#
_cell.length_a   1.000
_cell.length_b   1.000
_cell.length_c   1.000
_cell.angle_alpha   90.00
_cell.angle_beta   90.00
_cell.angle_gamma   90.00
#
_symmetry.space_group_name_H-M   'P 1'
#
loop_
_entity.id
_entity.type
_entity.pdbx_description
1 polymer ?
#
loop_
_entity_poly.entity_id
_entity_poly.type
_entity_poly.pdbx_seq_one_letter_code
_entity_poly.pdbx_strand_id
1 'polypeptide(L)'
;MSIKKILVAVDDSECAAKAANVAIELAKPLRAKIGFIHVFNPTVGPGTMWSVPADRTAEMCEREAQSLLARFRQRAATRSKVPAFLESGNPASKIVDAAKSWPADLIVIGSHGRGKIGRLLLGSVSQGVLSHAPCPVLVIRGKA
;
A
#
# COMPACT_ATOMS: atom_id res chain seq x y z
N MET A 1 18.02 1.48 15.76
CA MET A 1 16.66 1.61 15.23
C MET A 1 15.87 0.36 15.57
N SER A 2 14.68 0.52 16.10
CA SER A 2 13.80 -0.60 16.44
C SER A 2 12.57 -0.54 15.55
N ILE A 3 12.30 -1.61 14.82
CA ILE A 3 11.14 -1.68 13.93
C ILE A 3 10.02 -2.45 14.65
N LYS A 4 9.02 -1.71 15.09
CA LYS A 4 7.86 -2.25 15.82
C LYS A 4 6.56 -2.18 15.02
N LYS A 5 6.47 -1.29 14.04
CA LYS A 5 5.29 -1.11 13.21
C LYS A 5 5.70 -0.98 11.74
N ILE A 6 5.14 -1.85 10.93
CA ILE A 6 5.40 -1.89 9.48
C ILE A 6 4.10 -1.55 8.75
N LEU A 7 4.09 -0.47 7.99
CA LEU A 7 2.97 -0.08 7.15
C LEU A 7 3.21 -0.57 5.73
N VAL A 8 2.27 -1.34 5.19
CA VAL A 8 2.37 -1.90 3.85
C VAL A 8 1.34 -1.22 2.95
N ALA A 9 1.81 -0.55 1.91
CA ALA A 9 0.93 0.06 0.92
C ALA A 9 0.58 -1.00 -0.14
N VAL A 10 -0.70 -1.23 -0.35
CA VAL A 10 -1.19 -2.30 -1.22
C VAL A 10 -2.22 -1.80 -2.22
N ASP A 11 -2.22 -2.45 -3.36
CA ASP A 11 -3.27 -2.38 -4.39
C ASP A 11 -3.48 -3.81 -4.90
N ASP A 12 -4.16 -3.97 -6.02
CA ASP A 12 -4.42 -5.30 -6.58
C ASP A 12 -3.31 -5.80 -7.54
N SER A 13 -2.15 -5.16 -7.52
CA SER A 13 -1.02 -5.56 -8.35
C SER A 13 -0.26 -6.76 -7.76
N GLU A 14 0.45 -7.49 -8.61
CA GLU A 14 1.34 -8.56 -8.16
C GLU A 14 2.48 -8.02 -7.30
N CYS A 15 2.95 -6.84 -7.62
CA CYS A 15 4.03 -6.18 -6.89
C CYS A 15 3.62 -5.89 -5.43
N ALA A 16 2.37 -5.45 -5.23
CA ALA A 16 1.83 -5.24 -3.89
C ALA A 16 1.70 -6.55 -3.12
N ALA A 17 1.30 -7.63 -3.78
CA ALA A 17 1.23 -8.94 -3.15
C ALA A 17 2.62 -9.41 -2.68
N LYS A 18 3.65 -9.21 -3.50
CA LYS A 18 5.04 -9.51 -3.11
C LYS A 18 5.48 -8.66 -1.93
N ALA A 19 5.18 -7.37 -1.96
CA ALA A 19 5.51 -6.45 -0.87
C ALA A 19 4.88 -6.91 0.44
N ALA A 20 3.61 -7.30 0.40
CA ALA A 20 2.91 -7.81 1.58
C ALA A 20 3.56 -9.09 2.10
N ASN A 21 3.91 -10.01 1.24
CA ASN A 21 4.56 -11.26 1.65
C ASN A 21 5.91 -11.00 2.33
N VAL A 22 6.72 -10.10 1.76
CA VAL A 22 8.01 -9.73 2.35
C VAL A 22 7.80 -9.09 3.71
N ALA A 23 6.84 -8.19 3.83
CA ALA A 23 6.54 -7.52 5.09
C ALA A 23 6.09 -8.52 6.17
N ILE A 24 5.24 -9.47 5.80
CA ILE A 24 4.77 -10.49 6.75
C ILE A 24 5.94 -11.35 7.24
N GLU A 25 6.81 -11.79 6.35
CA GLU A 25 7.97 -12.56 6.74
C GLU A 25 8.95 -11.76 7.60
N LEU A 26 9.16 -10.50 7.25
CA LEU A 26 10.05 -9.61 7.98
C LEU A 26 9.54 -9.32 9.39
N ALA A 27 8.23 -9.20 9.55
CA ALA A 27 7.61 -8.88 10.83
C ALA A 27 7.82 -9.97 11.89
N LYS A 28 7.91 -11.23 11.49
CA LYS A 28 8.02 -12.37 12.41
C LYS A 28 9.25 -12.26 13.32
N PRO A 29 10.48 -12.24 12.81
CA PRO A 29 11.65 -12.15 13.68
C PRO A 29 11.74 -10.82 14.42
N LEU A 30 11.19 -9.76 13.87
CA LEU A 30 11.17 -8.43 14.50
C LEU A 30 10.07 -8.28 15.55
N ARG A 31 9.12 -9.20 15.57
CA ARG A 31 7.91 -9.10 16.39
C ARG A 31 7.20 -7.77 16.16
N ALA A 32 7.18 -7.35 14.90
CA ALA A 32 6.57 -6.09 14.51
C ALA A 32 5.09 -6.28 14.19
N LYS A 33 4.30 -5.24 14.43
CA LYS A 33 2.91 -5.18 14.01
C LYS A 33 2.85 -4.75 12.56
N ILE A 34 1.93 -5.32 11.80
CA ILE A 34 1.70 -4.95 10.41
C ILE A 34 0.38 -4.21 10.30
N GLY A 35 0.37 -3.14 9.51
CA GLY A 35 -0.84 -2.46 9.08
C GLY A 35 -0.82 -2.32 7.57
N PHE A 36 -1.98 -2.33 6.95
CA PHE A 36 -2.12 -2.16 5.50
C PHE A 36 -2.82 -0.85 5.18
N ILE A 37 -2.42 -0.22 4.08
CA ILE A 37 -3.10 0.94 3.55
C ILE A 37 -3.36 0.76 2.06
N HIS A 38 -4.58 1.08 1.64
CA HIS A 38 -4.95 1.18 0.25
C HIS A 38 -5.54 2.57 0.02
N VAL A 39 -5.10 3.23 -1.04
CA VAL A 39 -5.57 4.57 -1.40
C VAL A 39 -6.19 4.51 -2.79
N PHE A 40 -7.43 4.97 -2.91
CA PHE A 40 -8.09 5.07 -4.20
C PHE A 40 -8.44 6.52 -4.49
N ASN A 41 -8.51 6.87 -5.77
CA ASN A 41 -8.84 8.23 -6.18
C ASN A 41 -10.04 8.20 -7.12
N PRO A 42 -11.26 8.32 -6.59
CA PRO A 42 -12.47 8.26 -7.40
C PRO A 42 -12.69 9.48 -8.30
N THR A 43 -11.91 10.55 -8.10
CA THR A 43 -12.08 11.81 -8.85
C THR A 43 -11.24 11.89 -10.11
N VAL A 44 -10.34 10.94 -10.32
CA VAL A 44 -9.44 10.93 -11.48
C VAL A 44 -10.19 10.38 -12.68
N GLY A 45 -10.21 11.15 -13.77
CA GLY A 45 -10.94 10.80 -14.97
C GLY A 45 -10.43 9.59 -15.73
N PRO A 46 -11.14 9.15 -16.79
CA PRO A 46 -10.74 7.99 -17.58
C PRO A 46 -9.33 8.10 -18.14
N GLY A 47 -8.62 6.98 -18.21
CA GLY A 47 -7.30 6.92 -18.81
C GLY A 47 -6.14 7.02 -17.83
N THR A 48 -6.40 7.24 -16.56
CA THR A 48 -5.36 7.22 -15.53
C THR A 48 -5.43 5.92 -14.74
N MET A 49 -4.30 5.56 -14.11
CA MET A 49 -4.19 4.32 -13.32
C MET A 49 -5.20 4.22 -12.19
N TRP A 50 -5.63 5.34 -11.69
CA TRP A 50 -6.47 5.43 -10.49
C TRP A 50 -7.90 5.84 -10.82
N SER A 51 -8.24 5.91 -12.11
CA SER A 51 -9.58 6.34 -12.51
C SER A 51 -10.64 5.28 -12.19
N VAL A 52 -11.78 5.76 -11.74
CA VAL A 52 -12.96 4.93 -11.61
C VAL A 52 -13.52 4.68 -13.01
N PRO A 53 -13.72 3.42 -13.44
CA PRO A 53 -14.35 3.15 -14.72
C PRO A 53 -15.73 3.81 -14.79
N ALA A 54 -16.12 4.26 -15.99
CA ALA A 54 -17.35 5.02 -16.18
C ALA A 54 -18.62 4.23 -15.81
N ASP A 55 -18.54 2.91 -15.81
CA ASP A 55 -19.65 2.01 -15.47
C ASP A 55 -19.74 1.67 -13.98
N ARG A 56 -18.86 2.26 -13.16
CA ARG A 56 -18.80 1.96 -11.72
C ARG A 56 -19.13 3.17 -10.87
N THR A 57 -19.83 2.93 -9.78
CA THR A 57 -20.13 3.95 -8.79
C THR A 57 -18.99 4.04 -7.78
N ALA A 58 -18.89 5.17 -7.08
CA ALA A 58 -17.92 5.34 -6.00
C ALA A 58 -18.11 4.28 -4.92
N GLU A 59 -19.35 3.91 -4.62
CA GLU A 59 -19.65 2.89 -3.64
C GLU A 59 -19.12 1.52 -4.04
N MET A 60 -19.23 1.16 -5.30
CA MET A 60 -18.70 -0.11 -5.82
C MET A 60 -17.18 -0.15 -5.67
N CYS A 61 -16.51 0.94 -6.00
CA CYS A 61 -15.07 1.06 -5.88
C CYS A 61 -14.62 0.96 -4.42
N GLU A 62 -15.35 1.58 -3.51
CA GLU A 62 -15.06 1.51 -2.09
C GLU A 62 -15.22 0.09 -1.54
N ARG A 63 -16.26 -0.64 -1.96
CA ARG A 63 -16.45 -2.03 -1.56
C ARG A 63 -15.32 -2.93 -2.05
N GLU A 64 -14.88 -2.73 -3.29
CA GLU A 64 -13.74 -3.48 -3.83
C GLU A 64 -12.47 -3.19 -3.05
N ALA A 65 -12.24 -1.93 -2.69
CA ALA A 65 -11.08 -1.52 -1.91
C ALA A 65 -11.12 -2.14 -0.51
N GLN A 66 -12.28 -2.17 0.13
CA GLN A 66 -12.45 -2.82 1.43
C GLN A 66 -12.20 -4.32 1.34
N SER A 67 -12.69 -4.97 0.28
CA SER A 67 -12.45 -6.40 0.05
C SER A 67 -10.97 -6.70 -0.16
N LEU A 68 -10.28 -5.85 -0.89
CA LEU A 68 -8.84 -5.96 -1.10
C LEU A 68 -8.09 -5.92 0.23
N LEU A 69 -8.37 -4.93 1.07
CA LEU A 69 -7.75 -4.80 2.38
C LEU A 69 -8.05 -5.99 3.27
N ALA A 70 -9.29 -6.48 3.26
CA ALA A 70 -9.68 -7.64 4.06
C ALA A 70 -8.85 -8.88 3.68
N ARG A 71 -8.59 -9.09 2.39
CA ARG A 71 -7.76 -10.22 1.94
C ARG A 71 -6.32 -10.11 2.45
N PHE A 72 -5.75 -8.91 2.42
CA PHE A 72 -4.40 -8.70 2.95
C PHE A 72 -4.35 -8.90 4.46
N ARG A 73 -5.35 -8.40 5.18
CA ARG A 73 -5.44 -8.62 6.63
C ARG A 73 -5.47 -10.10 6.98
N GLN A 74 -6.21 -10.90 6.22
CA GLN A 74 -6.28 -12.35 6.44
C GLN A 74 -4.93 -13.02 6.25
N ARG A 75 -4.14 -12.59 5.26
CA ARG A 75 -2.79 -13.12 5.05
C ARG A 75 -1.88 -12.87 6.25
N ALA A 76 -2.04 -11.73 6.89
CA ALA A 76 -1.21 -11.34 8.03
C ALA A 76 -1.86 -11.71 9.35
N ALA A 77 -2.93 -12.52 9.34
CA ALA A 77 -3.71 -12.80 10.53
C ALA A 77 -2.84 -13.41 11.64
N THR A 78 -2.83 -12.73 12.77
CA THR A 78 -2.18 -13.15 13.99
C THR A 78 -3.22 -13.06 15.09
N ARG A 79 -2.84 -13.36 16.32
CA ARG A 79 -3.76 -13.19 17.47
C ARG A 79 -4.13 -11.73 17.68
N SER A 80 -3.31 -10.81 17.20
CA SER A 80 -3.56 -9.36 17.29
C SER A 80 -4.33 -8.87 16.08
N LYS A 81 -5.18 -7.87 16.30
CA LYS A 81 -5.91 -7.22 15.21
C LYS A 81 -4.93 -6.51 14.27
N VAL A 82 -5.09 -6.72 12.98
CA VAL A 82 -4.27 -6.08 11.94
C VAL A 82 -4.99 -4.81 11.47
N PRO A 83 -4.40 -3.62 11.68
CA PRO A 83 -4.99 -2.38 11.18
C PRO A 83 -5.05 -2.34 9.66
N ALA A 84 -6.12 -1.76 9.15
CA ALA A 84 -6.27 -1.53 7.72
C ALA A 84 -6.84 -0.13 7.52
N PHE A 85 -6.17 0.64 6.67
CA PHE A 85 -6.53 2.03 6.41
C PHE A 85 -6.99 2.15 4.96
N LEU A 86 -8.21 2.58 4.77
CA LEU A 86 -8.77 2.88 3.46
C LEU A 86 -8.86 4.39 3.33
N GLU A 87 -8.12 4.95 2.37
CA GLU A 87 -8.07 6.38 2.15
C GLU A 87 -8.40 6.71 0.69
N SER A 88 -8.86 7.93 0.48
CA SER A 88 -9.06 8.45 -0.88
C SER A 88 -8.24 9.71 -1.08
N GLY A 89 -7.76 9.91 -2.28
CA GLY A 89 -6.96 11.09 -2.63
C GLY A 89 -5.65 10.73 -3.29
N ASN A 90 -4.64 11.55 -3.08
CA ASN A 90 -3.31 11.32 -3.63
C ASN A 90 -2.63 10.16 -2.88
N PRO A 91 -2.26 9.07 -3.57
CA PRO A 91 -1.73 7.90 -2.89
C PRO A 91 -0.47 8.17 -2.06
N ALA A 92 0.52 8.85 -2.62
CA ALA A 92 1.77 9.10 -1.90
C ALA A 92 1.54 9.93 -0.64
N SER A 93 0.73 10.98 -0.73
CA SER A 93 0.43 11.84 0.43
C SER A 93 -0.31 11.06 1.51
N LYS A 94 -1.29 10.25 1.12
CA LYS A 94 -2.08 9.50 2.10
C LYS A 94 -1.28 8.40 2.79
N ILE A 95 -0.37 7.76 2.07
CA ILE A 95 0.54 6.78 2.67
C ILE A 95 1.46 7.44 3.69
N VAL A 96 2.04 8.59 3.33
CA VAL A 96 2.90 9.34 4.24
C VAL A 96 2.14 9.79 5.48
N ASP A 97 0.93 10.33 5.29
CA ASP A 97 0.09 10.76 6.41
C ASP A 97 -0.25 9.59 7.35
N ALA A 98 -0.60 8.45 6.79
CA ALA A 98 -0.88 7.26 7.58
C ALA A 98 0.35 6.78 8.36
N ALA A 99 1.52 6.83 7.75
CA ALA A 99 2.77 6.46 8.42
C ALA A 99 3.09 7.38 9.59
N LYS A 100 2.67 8.64 9.51
CA LYS A 100 2.82 9.59 10.63
C LYS A 100 1.78 9.34 11.72
N SER A 101 0.52 9.13 11.33
CA SER A 101 -0.59 8.96 12.28
C SER A 101 -0.52 7.65 13.05
N TRP A 102 -0.14 6.58 12.38
CA TRP A 102 0.09 5.27 12.98
C TRP A 102 1.58 5.03 13.10
N PRO A 103 2.32 5.76 13.89
CA PRO A 103 3.76 6.00 13.76
C PRO A 103 4.55 4.77 13.28
N ALA A 104 4.57 4.56 11.98
CA ALA A 104 5.25 3.44 11.36
C ALA A 104 6.77 3.61 11.46
N ASP A 105 7.45 2.50 11.71
CA ASP A 105 8.92 2.48 11.75
C ASP A 105 9.50 2.07 10.41
N LEU A 106 8.68 1.50 9.55
CA LEU A 106 9.06 1.06 8.19
C LEU A 106 7.82 1.09 7.32
N ILE A 107 8.00 1.60 6.09
CA ILE A 107 6.99 1.46 5.04
C ILE A 107 7.50 0.43 4.05
N VAL A 108 6.65 -0.53 3.65
CA VAL A 108 6.95 -1.48 2.59
C VAL A 108 6.00 -1.22 1.43
N ILE A 109 6.53 -1.05 0.25
CA ILE A 109 5.75 -0.70 -0.94
C ILE A 109 6.34 -1.38 -2.18
N GLY A 110 5.48 -1.76 -3.12
CA GLY A 110 5.93 -2.25 -4.41
C GLY A 110 6.51 -1.13 -5.26
N SER A 111 7.46 -1.47 -6.13
CA SER A 111 8.08 -0.48 -7.02
C SER A 111 7.09 0.07 -8.05
N HIS A 112 6.08 -0.72 -8.42
CA HIS A 112 5.05 -0.35 -9.37
C HIS A 112 3.68 -0.79 -8.87
N GLY A 113 2.65 0.02 -9.16
CA GLY A 113 1.26 -0.36 -8.93
C GLY A 113 0.66 -1.00 -10.18
N ARG A 114 -0.66 -0.84 -10.33
CA ARG A 114 -1.42 -1.39 -11.46
C ARG A 114 -0.95 -0.92 -12.82
N GLY A 115 -0.45 0.30 -12.91
CA GLY A 115 0.02 0.85 -14.16
C GLY A 115 1.45 0.47 -14.40
N LYS A 116 1.65 -0.63 -15.05
CA LYS A 116 2.98 -1.07 -15.40
C LYS A 116 3.57 -0.12 -16.44
N ILE A 117 4.58 0.62 -16.06
CA ILE A 117 5.23 1.56 -16.95
C ILE A 117 6.60 1.03 -17.32
N GLY A 118 6.63 0.01 -18.18
CA GLY A 118 7.83 -0.44 -18.87
C GLY A 118 9.09 -0.51 -18.02
N ARG A 119 10.09 0.26 -18.43
CA ARG A 119 11.44 0.22 -17.85
C ARG A 119 11.67 1.14 -16.66
N LEU A 120 10.65 1.81 -16.17
CA LEU A 120 10.82 2.68 -15.01
C LEU A 120 11.20 1.87 -13.79
N LEU A 121 12.21 2.33 -13.10
CA LEU A 121 12.70 1.67 -11.88
C LEU A 121 11.72 1.83 -10.73
N LEU A 122 11.05 2.98 -10.64
CA LEU A 122 10.08 3.27 -9.59
C LEU A 122 8.85 3.95 -10.18
N GLY A 123 7.68 3.58 -9.68
CA GLY A 123 6.45 4.27 -9.99
C GLY A 123 6.34 5.61 -9.28
N SER A 124 5.39 6.43 -9.70
CA SER A 124 5.18 7.77 -9.14
C SER A 124 4.83 7.74 -7.65
N VAL A 125 4.04 6.77 -7.23
CA VAL A 125 3.66 6.63 -5.82
C VAL A 125 4.87 6.27 -4.97
N SER A 126 5.65 5.29 -5.41
CA SER A 126 6.86 4.88 -4.69
C SER A 126 7.86 6.02 -4.55
N GLN A 127 8.06 6.79 -5.64
CA GLN A 127 8.94 7.96 -5.59
C GLN A 127 8.44 9.02 -4.61
N GLY A 128 7.15 9.30 -4.63
CA GLY A 128 6.55 10.27 -3.71
C GLY A 128 6.68 9.85 -2.25
N VAL A 129 6.48 8.57 -1.98
CA VAL A 129 6.64 8.03 -0.63
C VAL A 129 8.09 8.13 -0.18
N LEU A 130 9.04 7.73 -1.03
CA LEU A 130 10.47 7.83 -0.71
C LEU A 130 10.89 9.26 -0.39
N SER A 131 10.35 10.22 -1.13
CA SER A 131 10.73 11.63 -0.96
C SER A 131 10.22 12.26 0.33
N HIS A 132 9.12 11.75 0.89
CA HIS A 132 8.42 12.41 2.01
C HIS A 132 8.19 11.52 3.23
N ALA A 133 8.60 10.26 3.18
CA ALA A 133 8.35 9.33 4.27
C ALA A 133 9.01 9.77 5.59
N PRO A 134 8.32 9.58 6.73
CA PRO A 134 8.89 9.90 8.05
C PRO A 134 9.80 8.79 8.59
N CYS A 135 9.96 7.70 7.85
CA CYS A 135 10.70 6.51 8.27
C CYS A 135 11.34 5.85 7.05
N PRO A 136 12.22 4.85 7.25
CA PRO A 136 12.76 4.06 6.14
C PRO A 136 11.67 3.44 5.29
N VAL A 137 11.97 3.29 4.00
CA VAL A 137 11.05 2.70 3.02
C VAL A 137 11.75 1.54 2.33
N LEU A 138 11.12 0.39 2.37
CA LEU A 138 11.57 -0.79 1.65
C LEU A 138 10.75 -0.93 0.38
N VAL A 139 11.41 -0.83 -0.76
CA VAL A 139 10.75 -0.94 -2.06
C VAL A 139 10.97 -2.34 -2.61
N ILE A 140 9.89 -3.04 -2.90
CA ILE A 140 9.93 -4.39 -3.45
C ILE A 140 9.77 -4.30 -4.96
N ARG A 141 10.76 -4.79 -5.67
CA ARG A 141 10.74 -4.79 -7.13
C ARG A 141 9.84 -5.90 -7.67
N GLY A 142 9.07 -5.54 -8.67
CA GLY A 142 8.35 -6.52 -9.45
C GLY A 142 9.29 -7.28 -10.38
N LYS A 143 8.75 -8.08 -11.27
CA LYS A 143 9.56 -8.73 -12.30
C LYS A 143 10.20 -7.67 -13.19
N ALA A 144 11.46 -7.86 -13.43
CA ALA A 144 12.21 -7.03 -14.36
C ALA A 144 11.62 -7.15 -15.78
#